data_0c411096b6c359380c1c79044f6d8fdd
#
_entry.id   0c411096b6c359380c1c79044f6d8fdd
#
_cell.length_a   1.000
_cell.length_b   1.000
_cell.length_c   1.000
_cell.angle_alpha   90.00
_cell.angle_beta   90.00
_cell.angle_gamma   90.00
#
_symmetry.space_group_name_H-M   'P 1'
#
loop_
_entity.id
_entity.type
_entity.pdbx_description
1 polymer ?
#
loop_
_entity_poly.entity_id
_entity_poly.type
_entity_poly.pdbx_seq_one_letter_code
_entity_poly.pdbx_strand_id
1 'polypeptide(L)'
;MVKAFIGLIIISLISFSFQSFASNVSDKEKVFVSHVPKKQEWSFSGPFGGYDKAQLRRGLKIYKQVCSSCHGLKYVAFRDLKALGYDQEKIKAFARQYEVSDGPNREGKFFKRAGVATDTFPSPFANEEEARFIYKGAYPPDLSLMARARTRTMPLPISDILTYYNTAGPDYITALLTGYQKAPEDMKITDGYWYNPYFIAGNSLAMAPPLSDGLVSYKDGTPETVEQYARDVSAFLMWAADPHMEIRKKTGFRVILFLIIFAGLVYVLKIWIWNSLENEFEKEMKD
;
A
#
# COMPACT_ATOMS: atom_id res chain seq x y z
N MET A 1 32.81 -28.81 -26.40
CA MET A 1 31.58 -28.75 -27.21
C MET A 1 30.32 -29.13 -26.44
N VAL A 2 30.31 -30.17 -25.59
CA VAL A 2 29.12 -30.62 -24.82
C VAL A 2 28.59 -29.56 -23.83
N LYS A 3 29.48 -28.81 -23.13
CA LYS A 3 29.06 -27.75 -22.15
C LYS A 3 28.35 -26.57 -22.80
N ALA A 4 28.66 -26.23 -24.05
CA ALA A 4 27.96 -25.16 -24.79
C ALA A 4 26.57 -25.60 -25.28
N PHE A 5 26.39 -26.89 -25.59
CA PHE A 5 25.10 -27.45 -26.01
C PHE A 5 24.08 -27.50 -24.86
N ILE A 6 24.51 -27.82 -23.63
CA ILE A 6 23.66 -27.89 -22.46
C ILE A 6 23.16 -26.48 -22.08
N GLY A 7 24.00 -25.46 -22.18
CA GLY A 7 23.60 -24.07 -21.95
C GLY A 7 22.53 -23.56 -22.92
N LEU A 8 22.63 -23.92 -24.19
CA LEU A 8 21.66 -23.57 -25.23
C LEU A 8 20.30 -24.26 -25.04
N ILE A 9 20.30 -25.53 -24.60
CA ILE A 9 19.06 -26.28 -24.32
C ILE A 9 18.33 -25.70 -23.12
N ILE A 10 19.03 -25.29 -22.05
CA ILE A 10 18.39 -24.66 -20.87
C ILE A 10 17.79 -23.30 -21.22
N ILE A 11 18.45 -22.48 -22.01
CA ILE A 11 17.90 -21.18 -22.48
C ILE A 11 16.69 -21.40 -23.39
N SER A 12 16.69 -22.42 -24.25
CA SER A 12 15.57 -22.77 -25.13
C SER A 12 14.34 -23.27 -24.34
N LEU A 13 14.55 -24.09 -23.29
CA LEU A 13 13.46 -24.59 -22.44
C LEU A 13 12.82 -23.48 -21.58
N ILE A 14 13.59 -22.50 -21.13
CA ILE A 14 13.06 -21.33 -20.39
C ILE A 14 12.27 -20.43 -21.34
N SER A 15 12.69 -20.28 -22.59
CA SER A 15 11.96 -19.47 -23.59
C SER A 15 10.64 -20.12 -24.03
N PHE A 16 10.54 -21.44 -24.06
CA PHE A 16 9.32 -22.14 -24.46
C PHE A 16 8.23 -22.14 -23.39
N SER A 17 8.62 -22.09 -22.12
CA SER A 17 7.66 -22.03 -20.99
C SER A 17 6.95 -20.67 -20.86
N PHE A 18 7.48 -19.60 -21.47
CA PHE A 18 6.91 -18.26 -21.39
C PHE A 18 5.85 -17.96 -22.45
N GLN A 19 5.79 -18.76 -23.53
CA GLN A 19 4.84 -18.50 -24.64
C GLN A 19 3.46 -19.17 -24.46
N SER A 20 3.29 -20.09 -23.53
CA SER A 20 2.02 -20.82 -23.36
C SER A 20 1.01 -20.17 -22.44
N PHE A 21 1.30 -19.01 -21.84
CA PHE A 21 0.38 -18.28 -20.95
C PHE A 21 -0.32 -17.07 -21.58
N ALA A 22 -0.06 -16.79 -22.84
CA ALA A 22 -0.53 -15.55 -23.52
C ALA A 22 -1.75 -15.73 -24.43
N SER A 23 -2.39 -16.88 -24.46
CA SER A 23 -3.53 -17.09 -25.36
C SER A 23 -4.70 -17.74 -24.63
N ASN A 24 -5.58 -16.92 -24.09
CA ASN A 24 -7.03 -17.08 -23.96
C ASN A 24 -7.62 -16.04 -23.00
N VAL A 25 -7.48 -14.76 -23.33
CA VAL A 25 -8.39 -13.74 -22.82
C VAL A 25 -9.46 -13.53 -23.87
N SER A 26 -10.63 -14.09 -23.64
CA SER A 26 -11.81 -13.96 -24.48
C SER A 26 -12.24 -12.49 -24.59
N ASP A 27 -12.42 -12.01 -25.80
CA ASP A 27 -12.81 -10.64 -26.25
C ASP A 27 -14.25 -10.22 -25.82
N LYS A 28 -14.72 -10.53 -24.64
CA LYS A 28 -16.09 -10.19 -24.22
C LYS A 28 -16.25 -9.48 -22.88
N GLU A 29 -15.21 -9.19 -22.14
CA GLU A 29 -15.31 -8.17 -21.10
C GLU A 29 -14.67 -6.89 -21.66
N LYS A 30 -15.50 -5.85 -21.88
CA LYS A 30 -14.99 -4.48 -21.97
C LYS A 30 -14.30 -4.22 -20.64
N VAL A 31 -13.00 -4.51 -20.59
CA VAL A 31 -12.15 -4.16 -19.46
C VAL A 31 -12.33 -2.67 -19.26
N PHE A 32 -12.98 -2.32 -18.20
CA PHE A 32 -13.27 -0.95 -17.83
C PHE A 32 -11.91 -0.29 -17.58
N VAL A 33 -11.41 0.44 -18.58
CA VAL A 33 -10.10 1.11 -18.47
C VAL A 33 -10.29 2.31 -17.59
N SER A 34 -10.17 2.12 -16.28
CA SER A 34 -10.03 3.25 -15.37
C SER A 34 -8.80 4.06 -15.78
N HIS A 35 -8.91 5.39 -15.70
CA HIS A 35 -7.77 6.25 -15.98
C HIS A 35 -6.58 5.89 -15.10
N VAL A 36 -5.40 5.83 -15.72
CA VAL A 36 -4.17 5.52 -14.95
C VAL A 36 -3.83 6.73 -14.09
N PRO A 37 -3.73 6.55 -12.76
CA PRO A 37 -3.33 7.63 -11.88
C PRO A 37 -1.95 8.19 -12.25
N LYS A 38 -1.80 9.52 -12.18
CA LYS A 38 -0.51 10.16 -12.37
C LYS A 38 0.43 9.78 -11.23
N LYS A 39 1.62 9.32 -11.56
CA LYS A 39 2.69 9.04 -10.60
C LYS A 39 3.05 10.31 -9.83
N GLN A 40 3.02 10.22 -8.51
CA GLN A 40 3.39 11.30 -7.60
C GLN A 40 4.81 11.07 -7.06
N GLU A 41 5.45 12.16 -6.65
CA GLU A 41 6.70 12.08 -5.89
C GLU A 41 6.39 11.94 -4.40
N TRP A 42 6.88 10.84 -3.81
CA TRP A 42 6.68 10.53 -2.40
C TRP A 42 8.03 10.43 -1.68
N SER A 43 8.12 11.00 -0.47
CA SER A 43 9.30 10.87 0.39
C SER A 43 9.67 9.42 0.69
N PHE A 44 8.67 8.55 0.74
CA PHE A 44 8.82 7.12 1.01
C PHE A 44 9.07 6.27 -0.24
N SER A 45 9.22 6.86 -1.42
CA SER A 45 9.56 6.14 -2.66
C SER A 45 10.98 5.58 -2.64
N GLY A 46 11.21 4.56 -3.47
CA GLY A 46 12.52 3.95 -3.67
C GLY A 46 13.07 3.16 -2.47
N PRO A 47 14.28 2.59 -2.60
CA PRO A 47 14.84 1.68 -1.60
C PRO A 47 15.24 2.36 -0.29
N PHE A 48 15.55 3.66 -0.31
CA PHE A 48 16.00 4.43 0.85
C PHE A 48 14.98 5.47 1.34
N GLY A 49 13.82 5.56 0.68
CA GLY A 49 12.78 6.52 1.07
C GLY A 49 12.18 6.22 2.44
N GLY A 50 11.79 7.27 3.15
CA GLY A 50 11.16 7.23 4.47
C GLY A 50 9.94 8.14 4.55
N TYR A 51 9.12 7.96 5.58
CA TYR A 51 7.92 8.76 5.79
C TYR A 51 8.26 10.16 6.34
N ASP A 52 7.65 11.19 5.76
CA ASP A 52 7.64 12.53 6.34
C ASP A 52 6.61 12.60 7.48
N LYS A 53 7.08 12.72 8.71
CA LYS A 53 6.23 12.76 9.90
C LYS A 53 5.30 13.99 9.93
N ALA A 54 5.70 15.12 9.35
CA ALA A 54 4.85 16.29 9.28
C ALA A 54 3.67 16.03 8.33
N GLN A 55 3.94 15.46 7.17
CA GLN A 55 2.92 15.03 6.21
C GLN A 55 1.98 13.98 6.82
N LEU A 56 2.51 12.97 7.52
CA LEU A 56 1.67 11.97 8.19
C LEU A 56 0.75 12.59 9.25
N ARG A 57 1.21 13.57 10.02
CA ARG A 57 0.37 14.27 11.02
C ARG A 57 -0.75 15.08 10.36
N ARG A 58 -0.49 15.75 9.23
CA ARG A 58 -1.53 16.43 8.45
C ARG A 58 -2.53 15.42 7.90
N GLY A 59 -2.06 14.30 7.34
CA GLY A 59 -2.93 13.21 6.85
C GLY A 59 -3.79 12.60 7.96
N LEU A 60 -3.25 12.36 9.16
CA LEU A 60 -4.02 11.92 10.32
C LEU A 60 -5.11 12.95 10.70
N LYS A 61 -4.81 14.26 10.62
CA LYS A 61 -5.78 15.31 10.89
C LYS A 61 -6.94 15.27 9.90
N ILE A 62 -6.65 15.11 8.61
CA ILE A 62 -7.68 14.96 7.56
C ILE A 62 -8.50 13.71 7.82
N TYR A 63 -7.84 12.54 8.04
CA TYR A 63 -8.56 11.32 8.38
C TYR A 63 -9.54 11.54 9.54
N LYS A 64 -9.07 12.12 10.66
CA LYS A 64 -9.87 12.35 11.85
C LYS A 64 -11.05 13.30 11.61
N GLN A 65 -10.87 14.35 10.83
CA GLN A 65 -11.87 15.40 10.66
C GLN A 65 -12.87 15.12 9.51
N VAL A 66 -12.44 14.34 8.53
CA VAL A 66 -13.21 14.12 7.31
C VAL A 66 -13.55 12.63 7.13
N CYS A 67 -12.56 11.76 7.07
CA CYS A 67 -12.73 10.37 6.63
C CYS A 67 -13.35 9.47 7.71
N SER A 68 -13.04 9.72 8.98
CA SER A 68 -13.39 8.84 10.10
C SER A 68 -14.90 8.78 10.40
N SER A 69 -15.67 9.71 9.86
CA SER A 69 -17.13 9.67 9.96
C SER A 69 -17.77 8.52 9.18
N CYS A 70 -17.05 8.01 8.15
CA CYS A 70 -17.52 6.97 7.25
C CYS A 70 -16.59 5.77 7.18
N HIS A 71 -15.29 5.92 7.44
CA HIS A 71 -14.27 4.91 7.26
C HIS A 71 -13.53 4.57 8.54
N GLY A 72 -13.45 3.28 8.86
CA GLY A 72 -12.64 2.77 9.97
C GLY A 72 -11.14 2.65 9.64
N LEU A 73 -10.33 2.48 10.70
CA LEU A 73 -8.91 2.13 10.68
C LEU A 73 -8.62 1.01 11.70
N LYS A 74 -9.32 -0.10 11.58
CA LYS A 74 -9.36 -1.18 12.58
C LYS A 74 -8.02 -1.87 12.85
N TYR A 75 -7.03 -1.73 11.97
CA TYR A 75 -5.70 -2.34 12.14
C TYR A 75 -4.63 -1.36 12.63
N VAL A 76 -4.99 -0.10 12.89
CA VAL A 76 -4.08 0.91 13.42
C VAL A 76 -4.39 1.13 14.89
N ALA A 77 -3.46 0.80 15.79
CA ALA A 77 -3.59 1.08 17.21
C ALA A 77 -3.12 2.51 17.53
N PHE A 78 -3.72 3.13 18.57
CA PHE A 78 -3.32 4.48 18.97
C PHE A 78 -1.83 4.57 19.33
N ARG A 79 -1.24 3.51 19.93
CA ARG A 79 0.19 3.44 20.22
C ARG A 79 1.09 3.59 18.99
N ASP A 80 0.59 3.23 17.80
CA ASP A 80 1.36 3.28 16.55
C ASP A 80 1.59 4.72 16.09
N LEU A 81 0.80 5.68 16.61
CA LEU A 81 0.98 7.12 16.39
C LEU A 81 2.34 7.64 16.89
N LYS A 82 3.07 6.84 17.71
CA LYS A 82 4.46 7.13 18.06
C LYS A 82 5.34 7.28 16.81
N ALA A 83 5.08 6.54 15.74
CA ALA A 83 5.80 6.66 14.47
C ALA A 83 5.64 8.05 13.83
N LEU A 84 4.52 8.73 14.07
CA LEU A 84 4.26 10.10 13.60
C LEU A 84 4.94 11.16 14.47
N GLY A 85 5.64 10.75 15.56
CA GLY A 85 6.34 11.64 16.48
C GLY A 85 5.49 12.13 17.65
N TYR A 86 4.36 11.48 17.95
CA TYR A 86 3.62 11.75 19.18
C TYR A 86 4.31 11.10 20.39
N ASP A 87 4.40 11.83 21.49
CA ASP A 87 4.82 11.28 22.77
C ASP A 87 3.69 10.46 23.43
N GLN A 88 4.05 9.70 24.46
CA GLN A 88 3.12 8.79 25.11
C GLN A 88 1.90 9.50 25.75
N GLU A 89 2.11 10.70 26.30
CA GLU A 89 1.02 11.45 26.92
C GLU A 89 0.03 11.98 25.88
N LYS A 90 0.55 12.46 24.73
CA LYS A 90 -0.32 12.87 23.62
C LYS A 90 -1.09 11.67 23.04
N ILE A 91 -0.46 10.49 22.94
CA ILE A 91 -1.12 9.27 22.48
C ILE A 91 -2.26 8.89 23.43
N LYS A 92 -2.03 8.90 24.76
CA LYS A 92 -3.05 8.63 25.76
C LYS A 92 -4.19 9.64 25.67
N ALA A 93 -3.88 10.95 25.58
CA ALA A 93 -4.87 12.01 25.44
C ALA A 93 -5.68 11.89 24.15
N PHE A 94 -5.03 11.46 23.05
CA PHE A 94 -5.69 11.20 21.78
C PHE A 94 -6.64 10.01 21.87
N ALA A 95 -6.19 8.88 22.43
CA ALA A 95 -7.00 7.67 22.60
C ALA A 95 -8.27 7.92 23.43
N ARG A 96 -8.16 8.70 24.51
CA ARG A 96 -9.31 9.05 25.40
C ARG A 96 -10.42 9.84 24.70
N GLN A 97 -10.17 10.39 23.51
CA GLN A 97 -11.20 11.08 22.73
C GLN A 97 -12.17 10.12 22.02
N TYR A 98 -11.87 8.83 22.05
CA TYR A 98 -12.66 7.79 21.42
C TYR A 98 -13.34 6.92 22.48
N GLU A 99 -14.58 6.56 22.23
CA GLU A 99 -15.27 5.50 22.97
C GLU A 99 -15.03 4.16 22.27
N VAL A 100 -14.60 3.19 23.03
CA VAL A 100 -14.33 1.83 22.54
C VAL A 100 -15.23 0.84 23.26
N SER A 101 -15.84 -0.07 22.51
CA SER A 101 -16.60 -1.18 23.07
C SER A 101 -15.65 -2.18 23.70
N ASP A 102 -15.92 -2.59 24.93
CA ASP A 102 -15.14 -3.56 25.70
C ASP A 102 -16.06 -4.60 26.35
N GLY A 103 -15.52 -5.73 26.76
CA GLY A 103 -16.27 -6.80 27.39
C GLY A 103 -16.13 -8.14 26.66
N PRO A 104 -16.95 -9.13 27.07
CA PRO A 104 -18.01 -9.03 28.05
C PRO A 104 -17.47 -8.88 29.50
N ASN A 105 -18.21 -8.15 30.36
CA ASN A 105 -17.95 -8.11 31.78
C ASN A 105 -18.34 -9.45 32.46
N ARG A 106 -18.22 -9.54 33.79
CA ARG A 106 -18.58 -10.76 34.54
C ARG A 106 -20.05 -11.18 34.37
N GLU A 107 -20.88 -10.27 33.96
CA GLU A 107 -22.32 -10.49 33.72
C GLU A 107 -22.62 -10.80 32.23
N GLY A 108 -21.61 -10.93 31.38
CA GLY A 108 -21.74 -11.19 29.94
C GLY A 108 -22.12 -9.96 29.11
N LYS A 109 -22.07 -8.75 29.66
CA LYS A 109 -22.47 -7.52 28.97
C LYS A 109 -21.28 -6.77 28.39
N PHE A 110 -21.45 -6.25 27.17
CA PHE A 110 -20.53 -5.30 26.58
C PHE A 110 -20.80 -3.88 27.12
N PHE A 111 -19.77 -3.10 27.29
CA PHE A 111 -19.83 -1.72 27.77
C PHE A 111 -18.88 -0.82 26.99
N LYS A 112 -19.12 0.49 27.04
CA LYS A 112 -18.25 1.48 26.44
C LYS A 112 -17.30 2.05 27.48
N ARG A 113 -16.06 2.28 27.09
CA ARG A 113 -15.05 3.00 27.89
C ARG A 113 -14.24 3.96 27.04
N ALA A 114 -13.53 4.86 27.70
CA ALA A 114 -12.54 5.68 27.02
C ALA A 114 -11.41 4.82 26.45
N GLY A 115 -10.97 5.13 25.25
CA GLY A 115 -9.89 4.40 24.57
C GLY A 115 -8.55 4.53 25.30
N VAL A 116 -7.74 3.48 25.19
CA VAL A 116 -6.36 3.43 25.67
C VAL A 116 -5.38 3.21 24.51
N ALA A 117 -4.09 3.38 24.75
CA ALA A 117 -3.07 3.33 23.69
C ALA A 117 -3.03 2.00 22.90
N THR A 118 -3.48 0.90 23.49
CA THR A 118 -3.54 -0.42 22.84
C THR A 118 -4.76 -0.63 21.96
N ASP A 119 -5.79 0.19 22.11
CA ASP A 119 -6.98 0.08 21.29
C ASP A 119 -6.71 0.58 19.87
N THR A 120 -7.50 0.11 18.94
CA THR A 120 -7.49 0.56 17.54
C THR A 120 -8.53 1.65 17.32
N PHE A 121 -8.45 2.34 16.19
CA PHE A 121 -9.49 3.28 15.79
C PHE A 121 -10.81 2.53 15.63
N PRO A 122 -11.89 2.97 16.32
CA PRO A 122 -13.19 2.31 16.25
C PRO A 122 -13.81 2.47 14.86
N SER A 123 -14.63 1.47 14.49
CA SER A 123 -15.49 1.60 13.32
C SER A 123 -16.56 2.65 13.57
N PRO A 124 -16.91 3.51 12.58
CA PRO A 124 -18.03 4.44 12.68
C PRO A 124 -19.40 3.76 12.73
N PHE A 125 -19.48 2.47 12.35
CA PHE A 125 -20.70 1.66 12.32
C PHE A 125 -20.55 0.42 13.19
N ALA A 126 -21.64 -0.04 13.77
CA ALA A 126 -21.67 -1.26 14.58
C ALA A 126 -21.44 -2.52 13.71
N ASN A 127 -21.96 -2.52 12.48
CA ASN A 127 -21.82 -3.60 11.51
C ASN A 127 -21.97 -3.10 10.06
N GLU A 128 -21.80 -4.00 9.11
CA GLU A 128 -21.94 -3.70 7.68
C GLU A 128 -23.38 -3.39 7.28
N GLU A 129 -24.36 -4.03 7.89
CA GLU A 129 -25.78 -3.84 7.61
C GLU A 129 -26.20 -2.42 7.95
N GLU A 130 -25.78 -1.90 9.10
CA GLU A 130 -26.02 -0.51 9.49
C GLU A 130 -25.41 0.48 8.48
N ALA A 131 -24.16 0.26 8.09
CA ALA A 131 -23.49 1.09 7.09
C ALA A 131 -24.24 1.08 5.74
N ARG A 132 -24.64 -0.08 5.26
CA ARG A 132 -25.41 -0.23 4.01
C ARG A 132 -26.79 0.40 4.08
N PHE A 133 -27.43 0.32 5.23
CA PHE A 133 -28.72 1.01 5.45
C PHE A 133 -28.57 2.53 5.33
N ILE A 134 -27.56 3.11 5.98
CA ILE A 134 -27.29 4.56 5.96
C ILE A 134 -26.92 5.04 4.55
N TYR A 135 -26.09 4.26 3.81
CA TYR A 135 -25.56 4.64 2.50
C TYR A 135 -26.27 3.94 1.32
N LYS A 136 -27.56 3.60 1.47
CA LYS A 136 -28.40 3.05 0.38
C LYS A 136 -27.75 1.87 -0.36
N GLY A 137 -27.18 0.94 0.41
CA GLY A 137 -26.53 -0.27 -0.10
C GLY A 137 -25.01 -0.17 -0.27
N ALA A 138 -24.42 1.01 -0.27
CA ALA A 138 -22.96 1.15 -0.31
C ALA A 138 -22.35 0.86 1.06
N TYR A 139 -21.15 0.28 1.06
CA TYR A 139 -20.37 0.03 2.28
C TYR A 139 -19.02 0.75 2.19
N PRO A 140 -18.79 1.79 3.02
CA PRO A 140 -17.50 2.45 3.09
C PRO A 140 -16.43 1.49 3.59
N PRO A 141 -15.38 1.18 2.80
CA PRO A 141 -14.36 0.23 3.22
C PRO A 141 -13.50 0.76 4.36
N ASP A 142 -12.98 -0.15 5.20
CA ASP A 142 -11.93 0.17 6.15
C ASP A 142 -10.65 0.62 5.42
N LEU A 143 -10.02 1.70 5.87
CA LEU A 143 -8.88 2.32 5.17
C LEU A 143 -7.52 1.78 5.62
N SER A 144 -7.46 0.91 6.62
CA SER A 144 -6.18 0.44 7.20
C SER A 144 -5.22 -0.15 6.15
N LEU A 145 -5.74 -0.87 5.16
CA LEU A 145 -4.94 -1.54 4.13
C LEU A 145 -5.17 -0.96 2.72
N MET A 146 -5.98 0.10 2.60
CA MET A 146 -6.45 0.59 1.31
C MET A 146 -5.32 0.96 0.36
N ALA A 147 -4.29 1.64 0.84
CA ALA A 147 -3.15 2.05 0.03
C ALA A 147 -2.35 0.86 -0.53
N ARG A 148 -2.34 -0.27 0.17
CA ARG A 148 -1.71 -1.51 -0.33
C ARG A 148 -2.66 -2.34 -1.19
N ALA A 149 -3.95 -2.38 -0.85
CA ALA A 149 -4.96 -3.09 -1.62
C ALA A 149 -5.22 -2.47 -3.00
N ARG A 150 -4.88 -1.21 -3.19
CA ARG A 150 -5.00 -0.48 -4.48
C ARG A 150 -3.68 -0.36 -5.23
N THR A 151 -2.67 -1.12 -4.85
CA THR A 151 -1.46 -1.30 -5.66
C THR A 151 -1.85 -2.03 -6.95
N ARG A 152 -1.36 -1.56 -8.09
CA ARG A 152 -1.71 -2.13 -9.41
C ARG A 152 -1.35 -3.61 -9.46
N THR A 153 -2.28 -4.42 -9.98
CA THR A 153 -2.09 -5.85 -10.27
C THR A 153 -1.52 -6.10 -11.67
N MET A 154 -1.28 -5.06 -12.47
CA MET A 154 -0.66 -5.21 -13.78
C MET A 154 0.79 -5.69 -13.66
N PRO A 155 1.28 -6.53 -14.61
CA PRO A 155 2.69 -6.89 -14.64
C PRO A 155 3.51 -5.60 -14.71
N LEU A 156 4.30 -5.38 -13.65
CA LEU A 156 5.17 -4.21 -13.57
C LEU A 156 6.23 -4.33 -14.66
N PRO A 157 6.52 -3.27 -15.43
CA PRO A 157 7.71 -3.23 -16.25
C PRO A 157 8.94 -3.57 -15.40
N ILE A 158 9.93 -4.23 -15.98
CA ILE A 158 11.19 -4.58 -15.28
C ILE A 158 11.80 -3.33 -14.63
N SER A 159 11.67 -2.16 -15.28
CA SER A 159 12.06 -0.87 -14.73
C SER A 159 11.44 -0.56 -13.37
N ASP A 160 10.16 -0.87 -13.17
CA ASP A 160 9.45 -0.60 -11.91
C ASP A 160 9.90 -1.54 -10.79
N ILE A 161 10.26 -2.78 -11.14
CA ILE A 161 10.88 -3.73 -10.19
C ILE A 161 12.24 -3.19 -9.74
N LEU A 162 13.05 -2.72 -10.67
CA LEU A 162 14.38 -2.16 -10.38
C LEU A 162 14.30 -0.83 -9.60
N THR A 163 13.31 0.01 -9.88
CA THR A 163 13.09 1.28 -9.19
C THR A 163 12.28 1.13 -7.90
N TYR A 164 11.85 -0.09 -7.58
CA TYR A 164 11.02 -0.40 -6.40
C TYR A 164 9.76 0.48 -6.35
N TYR A 165 9.00 0.51 -7.45
CA TYR A 165 7.76 1.27 -7.54
C TYR A 165 6.64 0.60 -6.73
N ASN A 166 6.40 1.11 -5.52
CA ASN A 166 5.38 0.60 -4.59
C ASN A 166 4.34 1.67 -4.21
N THR A 167 4.28 2.78 -4.94
CA THR A 167 3.45 3.94 -4.61
C THR A 167 2.14 4.02 -5.39
N ALA A 168 1.84 3.02 -6.21
CA ALA A 168 0.62 3.02 -7.03
C ALA A 168 -0.68 3.16 -6.21
N GLY A 169 -0.70 2.64 -4.97
CA GLY A 169 -1.85 2.79 -4.09
C GLY A 169 -2.08 4.24 -3.62
N PRO A 170 -1.08 4.93 -3.03
CA PRO A 170 -1.19 6.36 -2.72
C PRO A 170 -1.47 7.23 -3.94
N ASP A 171 -0.89 6.92 -5.12
CA ASP A 171 -1.18 7.62 -6.37
C ASP A 171 -2.66 7.47 -6.76
N TYR A 172 -3.19 6.24 -6.64
CA TYR A 172 -4.60 5.96 -6.87
C TYR A 172 -5.51 6.73 -5.91
N ILE A 173 -5.23 6.72 -4.60
CA ILE A 173 -6.05 7.41 -3.60
C ILE A 173 -6.03 8.93 -3.87
N THR A 174 -4.87 9.49 -4.18
CA THR A 174 -4.76 10.91 -4.54
C THR A 174 -5.59 11.23 -5.78
N ALA A 175 -5.46 10.43 -6.86
CA ALA A 175 -6.21 10.62 -8.09
C ALA A 175 -7.73 10.45 -7.87
N LEU A 176 -8.15 9.48 -7.03
CA LEU A 176 -9.56 9.29 -6.68
C LEU A 176 -10.13 10.51 -5.95
N LEU A 177 -9.40 11.04 -4.97
CA LEU A 177 -9.88 12.17 -4.15
C LEU A 177 -9.92 13.50 -4.93
N THR A 178 -9.06 13.66 -5.94
CA THR A 178 -8.98 14.87 -6.78
C THR A 178 -9.71 14.73 -8.12
N GLY A 179 -10.14 13.52 -8.49
CA GLY A 179 -10.62 13.18 -9.82
C GLY A 179 -12.13 13.31 -10.03
N TYR A 180 -12.88 13.84 -9.09
CA TYR A 180 -14.31 14.07 -9.25
C TYR A 180 -14.58 15.12 -10.35
N GLN A 181 -15.47 14.78 -11.27
CA GLN A 181 -15.83 15.66 -12.37
C GLN A 181 -17.25 15.38 -12.88
N LYS A 182 -17.74 16.25 -13.75
CA LYS A 182 -19.04 16.04 -14.41
C LYS A 182 -18.95 14.80 -15.31
N ALA A 183 -19.98 13.96 -15.27
CA ALA A 183 -20.06 12.80 -16.15
C ALA A 183 -20.15 13.21 -17.62
N PRO A 184 -19.58 12.41 -18.55
CA PRO A 184 -19.83 12.56 -19.97
C PRO A 184 -21.34 12.50 -20.31
N GLU A 185 -21.75 13.16 -21.38
CA GLU A 185 -23.19 13.26 -21.77
C GLU A 185 -23.83 11.91 -22.11
N ASP A 186 -23.03 10.97 -22.57
CA ASP A 186 -23.44 9.61 -22.93
C ASP A 186 -23.51 8.66 -21.72
N MET A 187 -23.07 9.10 -20.53
CA MET A 187 -23.03 8.30 -19.31
C MET A 187 -24.12 8.73 -18.32
N LYS A 188 -25.04 7.80 -18.04
CA LYS A 188 -26.04 7.98 -16.97
C LYS A 188 -25.44 7.57 -15.62
N ILE A 189 -25.38 8.51 -14.68
CA ILE A 189 -25.01 8.25 -13.29
C ILE A 189 -26.27 8.07 -12.46
N THR A 190 -26.30 7.04 -11.64
CA THR A 190 -27.39 6.77 -10.70
C THR A 190 -27.48 7.89 -9.64
N ASP A 191 -28.67 8.23 -9.22
CA ASP A 191 -28.90 9.24 -8.16
C ASP A 191 -28.17 8.85 -6.87
N GLY A 192 -27.41 9.80 -6.33
CA GLY A 192 -26.59 9.60 -5.14
C GLY A 192 -25.20 9.02 -5.43
N TYR A 193 -24.82 8.90 -6.71
CA TYR A 193 -23.48 8.53 -7.14
C TYR A 193 -22.80 9.68 -7.88
N TRP A 194 -21.48 9.69 -7.87
CA TRP A 194 -20.64 10.71 -8.50
C TRP A 194 -19.71 10.08 -9.53
N TYR A 195 -19.52 10.77 -10.65
CA TYR A 195 -18.59 10.34 -11.67
C TYR A 195 -17.14 10.56 -11.22
N ASN A 196 -16.34 9.51 -11.35
CA ASN A 196 -14.90 9.57 -11.08
C ASN A 196 -14.18 8.58 -12.00
N PRO A 197 -13.41 9.05 -12.99
CA PRO A 197 -12.76 8.19 -13.99
C PRO A 197 -11.65 7.30 -13.42
N TYR A 198 -11.18 7.60 -12.19
CA TYR A 198 -10.16 6.79 -11.51
C TYR A 198 -10.75 5.66 -10.67
N PHE A 199 -12.07 5.63 -10.47
CA PHE A 199 -12.68 4.59 -9.66
C PHE A 199 -12.63 3.24 -10.39
N ILE A 200 -11.96 2.26 -9.78
CA ILE A 200 -11.65 0.97 -10.42
C ILE A 200 -12.86 0.05 -10.61
N ALA A 201 -13.98 0.32 -9.96
CA ALA A 201 -15.18 -0.52 -10.03
C ALA A 201 -16.27 0.08 -10.93
N GLY A 202 -15.94 1.02 -11.84
CA GLY A 202 -16.91 1.42 -12.85
C GLY A 202 -17.22 2.90 -13.01
N ASN A 203 -16.35 3.82 -12.68
CA ASN A 203 -16.48 5.29 -12.83
C ASN A 203 -17.64 5.94 -12.05
N SER A 204 -18.49 5.18 -11.39
CA SER A 204 -19.63 5.67 -10.61
C SER A 204 -19.43 5.30 -9.14
N LEU A 205 -19.19 6.29 -8.29
CA LEU A 205 -18.77 6.15 -6.90
C LEU A 205 -19.85 6.68 -5.96
N ALA A 206 -20.25 5.86 -4.98
CA ALA A 206 -21.25 6.26 -3.97
C ALA A 206 -20.70 7.30 -2.97
N MET A 207 -19.37 7.43 -2.84
CA MET A 207 -18.75 8.45 -2.00
C MET A 207 -18.85 9.82 -2.70
N ALA A 208 -19.51 10.79 -2.07
CA ALA A 208 -19.47 12.19 -2.51
C ALA A 208 -18.05 12.76 -2.43
N PRO A 209 -17.73 13.82 -3.21
CA PRO A 209 -16.46 14.53 -3.05
C PRO A 209 -16.24 14.95 -1.59
N PRO A 210 -15.25 14.36 -0.88
CA PRO A 210 -15.12 14.56 0.57
C PRO A 210 -14.26 15.79 0.93
N LEU A 211 -13.55 16.37 -0.03
CA LEU A 211 -12.59 17.45 0.17
C LEU A 211 -13.02 18.73 -0.55
N SER A 212 -12.76 19.86 0.09
CA SER A 212 -12.85 21.21 -0.50
C SER A 212 -11.71 22.06 0.04
N ASP A 213 -11.32 23.09 -0.70
CA ASP A 213 -10.30 24.02 -0.26
C ASP A 213 -10.70 24.71 1.04
N GLY A 214 -9.74 24.88 1.95
CA GLY A 214 -9.96 25.48 3.27
C GLY A 214 -10.72 24.59 4.27
N LEU A 215 -11.01 23.31 3.94
CA LEU A 215 -11.79 22.41 4.82
C LEU A 215 -11.07 22.09 6.13
N VAL A 216 -9.74 21.92 6.08
CA VAL A 216 -8.89 21.56 7.22
C VAL A 216 -7.77 22.57 7.36
N SER A 217 -7.79 23.35 8.47
CA SER A 217 -6.76 24.36 8.67
C SER A 217 -5.44 23.77 9.14
N TYR A 218 -4.34 24.19 8.53
CA TYR A 218 -2.99 23.81 8.88
C TYR A 218 -2.26 24.93 9.65
N LYS A 219 -1.40 24.55 10.62
CA LYS A 219 -0.65 25.51 11.44
C LYS A 219 0.80 25.70 10.97
N ASP A 220 1.21 24.98 9.96
CA ASP A 220 2.59 24.91 9.48
C ASP A 220 2.82 25.66 8.14
N GLY A 221 1.82 26.41 7.68
CA GLY A 221 1.89 27.16 6.42
C GLY A 221 1.73 26.31 5.16
N THR A 222 1.45 25.01 5.29
CA THR A 222 1.16 24.15 4.14
C THR A 222 -0.16 24.60 3.47
N PRO A 223 -0.26 24.60 2.13
CA PRO A 223 -1.49 25.00 1.42
C PRO A 223 -2.70 24.17 1.84
N GLU A 224 -3.84 24.84 2.02
CA GLU A 224 -5.12 24.23 2.42
C GLU A 224 -5.99 23.96 1.20
N THR A 225 -5.45 23.16 0.24
CA THR A 225 -6.10 22.82 -1.03
C THR A 225 -6.47 21.33 -1.09
N VAL A 226 -7.44 21.01 -1.95
CA VAL A 226 -7.88 19.62 -2.19
C VAL A 226 -6.68 18.73 -2.58
N GLU A 227 -5.78 19.19 -3.44
CA GLU A 227 -4.61 18.44 -3.88
C GLU A 227 -3.68 18.12 -2.72
N GLN A 228 -3.41 19.12 -1.86
CA GLN A 228 -2.54 18.93 -0.71
C GLN A 228 -3.18 17.98 0.31
N TYR A 229 -4.46 18.15 0.58
CA TYR A 229 -5.21 17.25 1.47
C TYR A 229 -5.19 15.81 0.96
N ALA A 230 -5.45 15.61 -0.33
CA ALA A 230 -5.42 14.29 -0.96
C ALA A 230 -4.03 13.64 -0.85
N ARG A 231 -2.94 14.40 -1.06
CA ARG A 231 -1.57 13.92 -0.89
C ARG A 231 -1.27 13.56 0.57
N ASP A 232 -1.64 14.42 1.52
CA ASP A 232 -1.33 14.20 2.93
C ASP A 232 -2.07 12.98 3.49
N VAL A 233 -3.37 12.83 3.18
CA VAL A 233 -4.13 11.66 3.63
C VAL A 233 -3.67 10.38 2.91
N SER A 234 -3.29 10.44 1.64
CA SER A 234 -2.75 9.27 0.90
C SER A 234 -1.42 8.79 1.50
N ALA A 235 -0.54 9.71 1.89
CA ALA A 235 0.69 9.37 2.60
C ALA A 235 0.41 8.73 3.97
N PHE A 236 -0.55 9.26 4.73
CA PHE A 236 -0.97 8.69 6.00
C PHE A 236 -1.55 7.28 5.83
N LEU A 237 -2.41 7.07 4.83
CA LEU A 237 -2.98 5.74 4.55
C LEU A 237 -1.93 4.75 4.05
N MET A 238 -0.89 5.21 3.36
CA MET A 238 0.24 4.34 3.00
C MET A 238 1.03 3.92 4.25
N TRP A 239 1.26 4.84 5.20
CA TRP A 239 1.86 4.50 6.48
C TRP A 239 0.96 3.53 7.28
N ALA A 240 -0.35 3.77 7.33
CA ALA A 240 -1.30 2.89 8.02
C ALA A 240 -1.24 1.45 7.47
N ALA A 241 -1.09 1.29 6.15
CA ALA A 241 -1.02 0.00 5.49
C ALA A 241 0.37 -0.67 5.56
N ASP A 242 1.44 0.08 5.83
CA ASP A 242 2.81 -0.45 5.92
C ASP A 242 3.65 0.34 6.93
N PRO A 243 3.32 0.31 8.23
CA PRO A 243 4.00 1.10 9.27
C PRO A 243 5.46 0.70 9.47
N HIS A 244 5.84 -0.51 9.08
CA HIS A 244 7.20 -1.05 9.22
C HIS A 244 8.04 -0.95 7.94
N MET A 245 7.59 -0.21 6.92
CA MET A 245 8.28 -0.09 5.64
C MET A 245 9.74 0.34 5.76
N GLU A 246 10.03 1.34 6.59
CA GLU A 246 11.41 1.83 6.77
C GLU A 246 12.33 0.78 7.39
N ILE A 247 11.84 0.06 8.41
CA ILE A 247 12.59 -1.03 9.07
C ILE A 247 12.83 -2.16 8.06
N ARG A 248 11.80 -2.53 7.30
CA ARG A 248 11.87 -3.57 6.27
C ARG A 248 12.89 -3.21 5.18
N LYS A 249 12.92 -1.96 4.70
CA LYS A 249 13.91 -1.48 3.73
C LYS A 249 15.33 -1.56 4.27
N LYS A 250 15.57 -1.04 5.49
CA LYS A 250 16.88 -1.08 6.15
C LYS A 250 17.37 -2.52 6.35
N THR A 251 16.49 -3.41 6.81
CA THR A 251 16.82 -4.83 7.00
C THR A 251 17.09 -5.52 5.68
N GLY A 252 16.24 -5.29 4.66
CA GLY A 252 16.42 -5.85 3.34
C GLY A 252 17.75 -5.47 2.71
N PHE A 253 18.16 -4.21 2.82
CA PHE A 253 19.47 -3.78 2.33
C PHE A 253 20.63 -4.52 3.01
N ARG A 254 20.58 -4.67 4.35
CA ARG A 254 21.61 -5.42 5.10
C ARG A 254 21.67 -6.89 4.69
N VAL A 255 20.50 -7.52 4.51
CA VAL A 255 20.41 -8.91 4.07
C VAL A 255 20.97 -9.09 2.67
N ILE A 256 20.64 -8.21 1.73
CA ILE A 256 21.17 -8.26 0.36
C ILE A 256 22.69 -8.12 0.37
N LEU A 257 23.23 -7.16 1.11
CA LEU A 257 24.68 -6.96 1.24
C LEU A 257 25.37 -8.22 1.80
N PHE A 258 24.81 -8.78 2.88
CA PHE A 258 25.31 -10.03 3.46
C PHE A 258 25.32 -11.18 2.43
N LEU A 259 24.22 -11.36 1.70
CA LEU A 259 24.09 -12.42 0.70
C LEU A 259 25.08 -12.26 -0.47
N ILE A 260 25.35 -11.03 -0.90
CA ILE A 260 26.35 -10.76 -1.95
C ILE A 260 27.75 -11.18 -1.47
N ILE A 261 28.14 -10.78 -0.26
CA ILE A 261 29.43 -11.15 0.33
C ILE A 261 29.51 -12.67 0.51
N PHE A 262 28.48 -13.29 1.05
CA PHE A 262 28.41 -14.73 1.27
C PHE A 262 28.50 -15.50 -0.06
N ALA A 263 27.77 -15.09 -1.08
CA ALA A 263 27.85 -15.69 -2.42
C ALA A 263 29.26 -15.57 -3.02
N GLY A 264 29.92 -14.43 -2.82
CA GLY A 264 31.31 -14.24 -3.25
C GLY A 264 32.27 -15.22 -2.56
N LEU A 265 32.13 -15.38 -1.23
CA LEU A 265 32.96 -16.35 -0.48
C LEU A 265 32.73 -17.79 -0.94
N VAL A 266 31.48 -18.20 -1.11
CA VAL A 266 31.11 -19.53 -1.61
C VAL A 266 31.65 -19.75 -3.03
N TYR A 267 31.64 -18.73 -3.88
CA TYR A 267 32.20 -18.80 -5.21
C TYR A 267 33.73 -19.00 -5.20
N VAL A 268 34.43 -18.27 -4.33
CA VAL A 268 35.90 -18.46 -4.16
C VAL A 268 36.20 -19.86 -3.63
N LEU A 269 35.46 -20.36 -2.64
CA LEU A 269 35.61 -21.73 -2.14
C LEU A 269 35.37 -22.77 -3.25
N LYS A 270 34.32 -22.55 -4.07
CA LYS A 270 34.06 -23.41 -5.23
C LYS A 270 35.28 -23.49 -6.17
N ILE A 271 35.85 -22.34 -6.56
CA ILE A 271 37.02 -22.29 -7.44
C ILE A 271 38.19 -23.03 -6.80
N TRP A 272 38.45 -22.79 -5.52
CA TRP A 272 39.56 -23.43 -4.82
C TRP A 272 39.44 -24.96 -4.78
N ILE A 273 38.25 -25.49 -4.44
CA ILE A 273 37.97 -26.93 -4.43
C ILE A 273 38.13 -27.55 -5.84
N TRP A 274 37.53 -26.88 -6.86
CA TRP A 274 37.60 -27.41 -8.23
C TRP A 274 39.02 -27.45 -8.80
N ASN A 275 39.79 -26.39 -8.58
CA ASN A 275 41.21 -26.37 -9.02
C ASN A 275 42.05 -27.42 -8.30
N SER A 276 41.79 -27.72 -7.02
CA SER A 276 42.44 -28.79 -6.27
C SER A 276 42.15 -30.16 -6.89
N LEU A 277 40.88 -30.43 -7.20
CA LEU A 277 40.46 -31.68 -7.83
C LEU A 277 41.02 -31.85 -9.25
N GLU A 278 40.99 -30.81 -10.07
CA GLU A 278 41.59 -30.86 -11.44
C GLU A 278 43.09 -31.18 -11.40
N ASN A 279 43.82 -30.59 -10.44
CA ASN A 279 45.23 -30.85 -10.25
C ASN A 279 45.54 -32.31 -9.78
N GLU A 280 44.67 -32.90 -8.97
CA GLU A 280 44.80 -34.30 -8.56
C GLU A 280 44.53 -35.26 -9.74
N PHE A 281 43.48 -35.04 -10.51
CA PHE A 281 43.17 -35.81 -11.71
C PHE A 281 44.24 -35.74 -12.77
N GLU A 282 44.87 -34.56 -12.98
CA GLU A 282 45.98 -34.43 -13.93
C GLU A 282 47.26 -35.20 -13.48
N LYS A 283 47.46 -35.32 -12.16
CA LYS A 283 48.58 -36.13 -11.63
C LYS A 283 48.36 -37.63 -11.85
N GLU A 284 47.15 -38.14 -11.51
CA GLU A 284 46.80 -39.55 -11.69
C GLU A 284 46.80 -39.99 -13.15
N MET A 285 46.58 -39.11 -14.12
CA MET A 285 46.67 -39.45 -15.56
C MET A 285 48.09 -39.43 -16.13
N LYS A 286 49.05 -38.90 -15.38
CA LYS A 286 50.46 -38.83 -15.82
C LYS A 286 51.33 -39.94 -15.25
N ASP A 287 50.87 -40.64 -14.22
CA ASP A 287 51.49 -41.83 -13.63
C ASP A 287 50.90 -43.11 -14.26
#